data_e29371630f6ac555266ad97e4852a4be
#
_entry.id   e29371630f6ac555266ad97e4852a4be
#
_cell.length_a   1.000
_cell.length_b   1.000
_cell.length_c   1.000
_cell.angle_alpha   90.00
_cell.angle_beta   90.00
_cell.angle_gamma   90.00
#
_symmetry.space_group_name_H-M   'P 1'
#
loop_
_entity.id
_entity.type
_entity.pdbx_description
1 polymer ?
#
loop_
_entity_poly.entity_id
_entity_poly.type
_entity_poly.pdbx_seq_one_letter_code
_entity_poly.pdbx_strand_id
1 'polypeptide(L)'
;ILDACANLGISKIVLPLVDNGRIENTSQSNELINFLQQKEDSIKSRGLQVIFESDFSPTELKSFINQLNKKTFGINYDIGNSASLGFDVNNEFEEYGDRILNVHVKDRLLNGSTVPLGDGDAKFDQVFKNLSKFKYAGNLILQTARATNEEHSKVLGYYKKMTENWIKVYGL
;
A
#
# COMPACT_ATOMS: atom_id res chain seq x y z
N ILE A 1 10.01 -13.56 13.37
CA ILE A 1 9.47 -12.26 12.93
C ILE A 1 8.22 -11.91 13.73
N LEU A 2 7.14 -12.73 13.74
CA LEU A 2 5.88 -12.39 14.41
C LEU A 2 6.04 -12.03 15.89
N ASP A 3 6.81 -12.83 16.67
CA ASP A 3 7.05 -12.53 18.08
C ASP A 3 7.84 -11.22 18.27
N ALA A 4 8.83 -10.96 17.41
CA ALA A 4 9.59 -9.72 17.48
C ALA A 4 8.71 -8.49 17.19
N CYS A 5 7.82 -8.58 16.21
CA CYS A 5 6.87 -7.51 15.90
C CYS A 5 5.91 -7.26 17.07
N ALA A 6 5.34 -8.32 17.63
CA ALA A 6 4.43 -8.22 18.79
C ALA A 6 5.13 -7.58 20.01
N ASN A 7 6.34 -8.02 20.33
CA ASN A 7 7.12 -7.49 21.46
C ASN A 7 7.51 -6.01 21.29
N LEU A 8 7.65 -5.56 20.04
CA LEU A 8 7.98 -4.18 19.72
C LEU A 8 6.75 -3.27 19.49
N GLY A 9 5.54 -3.81 19.64
CA GLY A 9 4.30 -3.07 19.42
C GLY A 9 4.03 -2.76 17.94
N ILE A 10 4.68 -3.46 17.01
CA ILE A 10 4.42 -3.34 15.56
C ILE A 10 3.15 -4.12 15.25
N SER A 11 2.12 -3.44 14.74
CA SER A 11 0.81 -4.05 14.47
C SER A 11 0.62 -4.51 13.02
N LYS A 12 1.40 -4.00 12.09
CA LYS A 12 1.29 -4.31 10.65
C LYS A 12 2.63 -4.74 10.06
N ILE A 13 2.61 -5.78 9.25
CA ILE A 13 3.78 -6.31 8.53
C ILE A 13 3.48 -6.22 7.05
N VAL A 14 4.29 -5.48 6.30
CA VAL A 14 4.19 -5.44 4.84
C VAL A 14 4.87 -6.68 4.27
N LEU A 15 4.13 -7.44 3.46
CA LEU A 15 4.66 -8.53 2.65
C LEU A 15 4.68 -8.06 1.18
N PRO A 16 5.87 -7.76 0.62
CA PRO A 16 5.97 -7.30 -0.76
C PRO A 16 5.86 -8.49 -1.73
N LEU A 17 4.90 -8.38 -2.64
CA LEU A 17 4.67 -9.28 -3.77
C LEU A 17 4.97 -8.53 -5.07
N VAL A 18 6.11 -7.86 -5.11
CA VAL A 18 6.58 -7.01 -6.20
C VAL A 18 8.00 -7.40 -6.59
N ASP A 19 8.46 -6.96 -7.74
CA ASP A 19 9.81 -7.23 -8.25
C ASP A 19 10.17 -8.73 -8.22
N ASN A 20 11.27 -9.10 -7.56
CA ASN A 20 11.71 -10.50 -7.42
C ASN A 20 10.82 -11.35 -6.50
N GLY A 21 9.92 -10.72 -5.75
CA GLY A 21 8.93 -11.38 -4.87
C GLY A 21 7.55 -11.50 -5.49
N ARG A 22 7.38 -11.10 -6.75
CA ARG A 22 6.08 -11.14 -7.45
C ARG A 22 5.55 -12.56 -7.60
N ILE A 23 4.25 -12.68 -7.57
CA ILE A 23 3.55 -13.94 -7.87
C ILE A 23 3.37 -14.04 -9.38
N GLU A 24 3.92 -15.09 -9.97
CA GLU A 24 3.96 -15.25 -11.44
C GLU A 24 2.83 -16.11 -11.99
N ASN A 25 2.20 -16.93 -11.14
CA ASN A 25 1.17 -17.86 -11.58
C ASN A 25 0.21 -18.28 -10.45
N THR A 26 -0.89 -18.90 -10.84
CA THR A 26 -1.95 -19.33 -9.92
C THR A 26 -1.48 -20.37 -8.90
N SER A 27 -0.51 -21.22 -9.22
CA SER A 27 0.03 -22.20 -8.26
C SER A 27 0.71 -21.52 -7.10
N GLN A 28 1.60 -20.55 -7.37
CA GLN A 28 2.27 -19.76 -6.34
C GLN A 28 1.26 -18.95 -5.50
N SER A 29 0.25 -18.37 -6.14
CA SER A 29 -0.83 -17.66 -5.46
C SER A 29 -1.55 -18.58 -4.47
N ASN A 30 -1.96 -19.76 -4.91
CA ASN A 30 -2.67 -20.73 -4.08
C ASN A 30 -1.80 -21.26 -2.93
N GLU A 31 -0.52 -21.52 -3.18
CA GLU A 31 0.43 -21.94 -2.14
C GLU A 31 0.56 -20.86 -1.05
N LEU A 32 0.71 -19.59 -1.45
CA LEU A 32 0.78 -18.48 -0.51
C LEU A 32 -0.53 -18.32 0.29
N ILE A 33 -1.68 -18.38 -0.37
CA ILE A 33 -3.00 -18.30 0.29
C ILE A 33 -3.13 -19.42 1.33
N ASN A 34 -2.86 -20.66 0.96
CA ASN A 34 -2.94 -21.81 1.87
C ASN A 34 -2.01 -21.63 3.07
N PHE A 35 -0.76 -21.19 2.84
CA PHE A 35 0.18 -20.90 3.91
C PHE A 35 -0.33 -19.81 4.86
N LEU A 36 -0.85 -18.70 4.32
CA LEU A 36 -1.36 -17.58 5.11
C LEU A 36 -2.59 -17.98 5.93
N GLN A 37 -3.50 -18.76 5.36
CA GLN A 37 -4.66 -19.30 6.07
C GLN A 37 -4.25 -20.21 7.24
N GLN A 38 -3.24 -21.07 7.05
CA GLN A 38 -2.69 -21.89 8.14
C GLN A 38 -2.01 -21.06 9.24
N LYS A 39 -1.51 -19.87 8.92
CA LYS A 39 -0.82 -18.97 9.88
C LYS A 39 -1.75 -17.93 10.51
N GLU A 40 -3.00 -17.84 10.06
CA GLU A 40 -3.92 -16.77 10.48
C GLU A 40 -4.07 -16.68 12.00
N ASP A 41 -4.35 -17.78 12.69
CA ASP A 41 -4.52 -17.78 14.14
C ASP A 41 -3.25 -17.33 14.87
N SER A 42 -2.08 -17.71 14.35
CA SER A 42 -0.78 -17.30 14.90
C SER A 42 -0.52 -15.80 14.72
N ILE A 43 -0.97 -15.21 13.61
CA ILE A 43 -0.87 -13.77 13.34
C ILE A 43 -1.87 -13.03 14.24
N LYS A 44 -3.12 -13.45 14.22
CA LYS A 44 -4.24 -12.84 14.96
C LYS A 44 -4.03 -12.85 16.49
N SER A 45 -3.56 -13.97 17.05
CA SER A 45 -3.31 -14.09 18.49
C SER A 45 -2.24 -13.13 19.02
N ARG A 46 -1.40 -12.59 18.13
CA ARG A 46 -0.37 -11.59 18.42
C ARG A 46 -0.82 -10.14 18.15
N GLY A 47 -2.08 -9.95 17.76
CA GLY A 47 -2.60 -8.63 17.41
C GLY A 47 -2.00 -8.05 16.12
N LEU A 48 -1.49 -8.90 15.24
CA LEU A 48 -0.82 -8.49 14.01
C LEU A 48 -1.76 -8.55 12.81
N GLN A 49 -1.44 -7.75 11.80
CA GLN A 49 -2.00 -7.81 10.45
C GLN A 49 -0.87 -7.96 9.44
N VAL A 50 -1.09 -8.76 8.39
CA VAL A 50 -0.21 -8.82 7.22
C VAL A 50 -0.88 -8.06 6.09
N ILE A 51 -0.16 -7.12 5.50
CA ILE A 51 -0.65 -6.27 4.42
C ILE A 51 0.25 -6.43 3.20
N PHE A 52 -0.37 -6.55 2.03
CA PHE A 52 0.35 -6.86 0.80
C PHE A 52 0.60 -5.61 -0.02
N GLU A 53 1.84 -5.41 -0.43
CA GLU A 53 2.22 -4.53 -1.53
C GLU A 53 2.39 -5.39 -2.78
N SER A 54 1.67 -5.12 -3.86
CA SER A 54 1.56 -6.04 -4.99
C SER A 54 1.50 -5.28 -6.31
N ASP A 55 1.99 -5.93 -7.38
CA ASP A 55 1.86 -5.50 -8.78
C ASP A 55 0.74 -6.24 -9.54
N PHE A 56 -0.13 -6.97 -8.84
CA PHE A 56 -1.34 -7.54 -9.41
C PHE A 56 -2.24 -6.45 -10.00
N SER A 57 -2.88 -6.75 -11.11
CA SER A 57 -4.00 -5.91 -11.58
C SER A 57 -5.10 -5.79 -10.50
N PRO A 58 -5.93 -4.74 -10.53
CA PRO A 58 -6.97 -4.55 -9.52
C PRO A 58 -7.88 -5.78 -9.33
N THR A 59 -8.28 -6.42 -10.41
CA THR A 59 -9.14 -7.62 -10.38
C THR A 59 -8.40 -8.84 -9.79
N GLU A 60 -7.12 -9.02 -10.13
CA GLU A 60 -6.31 -10.11 -9.56
C GLU A 60 -6.09 -9.91 -8.06
N LEU A 61 -5.76 -8.68 -7.64
CA LEU A 61 -5.58 -8.36 -6.22
C LEU A 61 -6.86 -8.57 -5.42
N LYS A 62 -8.02 -8.17 -5.97
CA LYS A 62 -9.32 -8.48 -5.37
C LYS A 62 -9.54 -9.99 -5.22
N SER A 63 -9.28 -10.74 -6.28
CA SER A 63 -9.44 -12.20 -6.27
C SER A 63 -8.54 -12.86 -5.23
N PHE A 64 -7.29 -12.41 -5.10
CA PHE A 64 -6.33 -12.88 -4.11
C PHE A 64 -6.78 -12.54 -2.68
N ILE A 65 -7.03 -11.24 -2.40
CA ILE A 65 -7.28 -10.76 -1.04
C ILE A 65 -8.63 -11.24 -0.47
N ASN A 66 -9.62 -11.52 -1.33
CA ASN A 66 -10.92 -12.02 -0.89
C ASN A 66 -10.89 -13.47 -0.38
N GLN A 67 -9.84 -14.22 -0.66
CA GLN A 67 -9.62 -15.55 -0.09
C GLN A 67 -9.02 -15.50 1.33
N LEU A 68 -8.66 -14.31 1.82
CA LEU A 68 -8.02 -14.08 3.10
C LEU A 68 -8.91 -13.26 4.04
N ASN A 69 -8.86 -13.58 5.33
CA ASN A 69 -9.68 -12.93 6.35
C ASN A 69 -9.38 -11.43 6.44
N LYS A 70 -10.40 -10.60 6.26
CA LYS A 70 -10.33 -9.14 6.27
C LYS A 70 -9.79 -8.54 7.59
N LYS A 71 -9.94 -9.23 8.71
CA LYS A 71 -9.46 -8.74 10.01
C LYS A 71 -7.95 -8.93 10.20
N THR A 72 -7.37 -9.90 9.49
CA THR A 72 -5.96 -10.29 9.62
C THR A 72 -5.11 -9.85 8.43
N PHE A 73 -5.73 -9.76 7.25
CA PHE A 73 -5.03 -9.47 6.00
C PHE A 73 -5.62 -8.26 5.28
N GLY A 74 -4.75 -7.40 4.75
CA GLY A 74 -5.15 -6.20 4.03
C GLY A 74 -4.16 -5.81 2.95
N ILE A 75 -4.27 -4.59 2.48
CA ILE A 75 -3.46 -4.05 1.39
C ILE A 75 -2.64 -2.87 1.89
N ASN A 76 -1.38 -2.86 1.52
CA ASN A 76 -0.50 -1.70 1.53
C ASN A 76 -0.59 -1.06 0.14
N TYR A 77 -1.38 0.01 0.01
CA TYR A 77 -1.55 0.69 -1.26
C TYR A 77 -0.38 1.63 -1.52
N ASP A 78 0.46 1.33 -2.50
CA ASP A 78 1.55 2.20 -2.93
C ASP A 78 1.09 3.03 -4.15
N ILE A 79 0.87 4.32 -3.91
CA ILE A 79 0.35 5.25 -4.94
C ILE A 79 1.28 5.30 -6.15
N GLY A 80 2.60 5.31 -5.93
CA GLY A 80 3.57 5.38 -7.01
C GLY A 80 3.67 4.09 -7.81
N ASN A 81 3.58 2.93 -7.16
CA ASN A 81 3.58 1.65 -7.88
C ASN A 81 2.33 1.51 -8.74
N SER A 82 1.14 1.88 -8.22
CA SER A 82 -0.10 1.95 -8.98
C SER A 82 0.03 2.86 -10.21
N ALA A 83 0.55 4.07 -10.02
CA ALA A 83 0.78 5.02 -11.12
C ALA A 83 1.75 4.47 -12.18
N SER A 84 2.84 3.84 -11.75
CA SER A 84 3.83 3.25 -12.66
C SER A 84 3.26 2.08 -13.48
N LEU A 85 2.32 1.33 -12.92
CA LEU A 85 1.62 0.25 -13.62
C LEU A 85 0.45 0.75 -14.47
N GLY A 86 0.10 2.03 -14.38
CA GLY A 86 -0.97 2.67 -15.15
C GLY A 86 -2.37 2.24 -14.74
N PHE A 87 -2.57 1.83 -13.50
CA PHE A 87 -3.88 1.43 -13.00
C PHE A 87 -4.79 2.65 -12.81
N ASP A 88 -6.09 2.45 -13.05
CA ASP A 88 -7.10 3.47 -12.79
C ASP A 88 -7.45 3.48 -11.29
N VAL A 89 -7.24 4.61 -10.64
CA VAL A 89 -7.44 4.78 -9.20
C VAL A 89 -8.88 4.45 -8.78
N ASN A 90 -9.89 4.84 -9.57
CA ASN A 90 -11.28 4.58 -9.20
C ASN A 90 -11.56 3.07 -9.25
N ASN A 91 -11.07 2.39 -10.29
CA ASN A 91 -11.19 0.94 -10.41
C ASN A 91 -10.49 0.22 -9.24
N GLU A 92 -9.28 0.63 -8.87
CA GLU A 92 -8.58 0.06 -7.72
C GLU A 92 -9.40 0.15 -6.44
N PHE A 93 -9.95 1.35 -6.15
CA PHE A 93 -10.75 1.54 -4.94
C PHE A 93 -12.10 0.82 -5.00
N GLU A 94 -12.74 0.68 -6.16
CA GLU A 94 -13.94 -0.12 -6.34
C GLU A 94 -13.69 -1.61 -6.11
N GLU A 95 -12.53 -2.10 -6.52
CA GLU A 95 -12.16 -3.50 -6.36
C GLU A 95 -11.74 -3.86 -4.93
N TYR A 96 -10.92 -3.03 -4.26
CA TYR A 96 -10.32 -3.39 -2.98
C TYR A 96 -10.12 -2.22 -1.98
N GLY A 97 -10.73 -1.07 -2.20
CA GLY A 97 -10.56 0.11 -1.34
C GLY A 97 -10.88 -0.13 0.14
N ASP A 98 -11.84 -0.99 0.43
CA ASP A 98 -12.21 -1.37 1.79
C ASP A 98 -11.23 -2.35 2.47
N ARG A 99 -10.20 -2.79 1.75
CA ARG A 99 -9.10 -3.66 2.24
C ARG A 99 -7.80 -2.91 2.46
N ILE A 100 -7.73 -1.61 2.11
CA ILE A 100 -6.53 -0.78 2.28
C ILE A 100 -6.36 -0.45 3.77
N LEU A 101 -5.24 -0.86 4.35
CA LEU A 101 -4.89 -0.65 5.77
C LEU A 101 -3.67 0.23 5.98
N ASN A 102 -2.89 0.48 4.93
CA ASN A 102 -1.74 1.37 4.90
C ASN A 102 -1.56 1.95 3.51
N VAL A 103 -1.03 3.15 3.42
CA VAL A 103 -0.76 3.84 2.15
C VAL A 103 0.68 4.33 2.12
N HIS A 104 1.41 4.00 1.06
CA HIS A 104 2.67 4.64 0.72
C HIS A 104 2.41 5.84 -0.20
N VAL A 105 2.75 7.02 0.29
CA VAL A 105 2.70 8.27 -0.50
C VAL A 105 4.00 8.38 -1.27
N LYS A 106 3.92 8.08 -2.56
CA LYS A 106 5.03 7.96 -3.50
C LYS A 106 4.57 8.43 -4.86
N ASP A 107 5.48 8.95 -5.66
CA ASP A 107 5.22 9.30 -7.05
C ASP A 107 6.19 8.57 -7.98
N ARG A 108 5.69 8.13 -9.12
CA ARG A 108 6.48 7.46 -10.17
C ARG A 108 5.98 7.86 -11.54
N LEU A 109 6.87 7.82 -12.50
CA LEU A 109 6.49 7.89 -13.91
C LEU A 109 5.84 6.58 -14.38
N LEU A 110 4.96 6.65 -15.33
CA LEU A 110 4.38 5.48 -15.99
C LEU A 110 5.50 4.61 -16.57
N ASN A 111 5.49 3.33 -16.20
CA ASN A 111 6.56 2.37 -16.51
C ASN A 111 7.97 2.84 -16.09
N GLY A 112 8.05 3.77 -15.12
CA GLY A 112 9.29 4.45 -14.77
C GLY A 112 9.67 4.36 -13.29
N SER A 113 10.68 5.16 -12.94
CA SER A 113 11.25 5.23 -11.60
C SER A 113 10.49 6.19 -10.68
N THR A 114 10.85 6.15 -9.40
CA THR A 114 10.39 7.10 -8.38
C THR A 114 10.92 8.50 -8.68
N VAL A 115 10.03 9.49 -8.61
CA VAL A 115 10.31 10.91 -8.82
C VAL A 115 9.82 11.73 -7.61
N PRO A 116 10.19 13.02 -7.49
CA PRO A 116 9.61 13.93 -6.50
C PRO A 116 8.08 13.94 -6.54
N LEU A 117 7.43 14.11 -5.38
CA LEU A 117 5.96 14.17 -5.33
C LEU A 117 5.43 15.33 -6.18
N GLY A 118 4.56 15.01 -7.12
CA GLY A 118 3.93 15.92 -8.06
C GLY A 118 4.61 15.99 -9.43
N ASP A 119 5.78 15.34 -9.60
CA ASP A 119 6.51 15.32 -10.88
C ASP A 119 6.25 14.03 -11.69
N GLY A 120 5.45 13.11 -11.14
CA GLY A 120 5.11 11.83 -11.76
C GLY A 120 3.70 11.76 -12.32
N ASP A 121 3.23 10.52 -12.47
CA ASP A 121 1.92 10.20 -13.04
C ASP A 121 0.86 9.86 -11.99
N ALA A 122 1.21 9.90 -10.69
CA ALA A 122 0.29 9.62 -9.61
C ALA A 122 -0.87 10.64 -9.56
N LYS A 123 -2.09 10.13 -9.46
CA LYS A 123 -3.32 10.95 -9.44
C LYS A 123 -3.73 11.24 -7.98
N PHE A 124 -2.90 11.98 -7.23
CA PHE A 124 -3.10 12.25 -5.81
C PHE A 124 -4.50 12.73 -5.46
N ASP A 125 -5.07 13.66 -6.23
CA ASP A 125 -6.41 14.18 -5.99
C ASP A 125 -7.48 13.07 -6.05
N GLN A 126 -7.36 12.15 -7.02
CA GLN A 126 -8.28 11.00 -7.12
C GLN A 126 -8.06 10.02 -5.97
N VAL A 127 -6.81 9.74 -5.59
CA VAL A 127 -6.46 8.87 -4.47
C VAL A 127 -7.04 9.41 -3.16
N PHE A 128 -6.75 10.65 -2.80
CA PHE A 128 -7.20 11.23 -1.53
C PHE A 128 -8.73 11.39 -1.47
N LYS A 129 -9.37 11.70 -2.60
CA LYS A 129 -10.83 11.70 -2.71
C LYS A 129 -11.42 10.31 -2.44
N ASN A 130 -10.83 9.25 -2.99
CA ASN A 130 -11.29 7.89 -2.75
C ASN A 130 -10.97 7.43 -1.32
N LEU A 131 -9.80 7.74 -0.76
CA LEU A 131 -9.49 7.47 0.64
C LEU A 131 -10.55 8.07 1.57
N SER A 132 -10.97 9.32 1.33
CA SER A 132 -12.05 9.97 2.08
C SER A 132 -13.39 9.26 1.89
N LYS A 133 -13.78 8.94 0.66
CA LYS A 133 -15.01 8.19 0.35
C LYS A 133 -15.07 6.85 1.09
N PHE A 134 -13.96 6.14 1.18
CA PHE A 134 -13.83 4.85 1.88
C PHE A 134 -13.57 5.00 3.38
N LYS A 135 -13.57 6.23 3.92
CA LYS A 135 -13.34 6.53 5.34
C LYS A 135 -12.03 5.93 5.86
N TYR A 136 -10.98 6.03 5.05
CA TYR A 136 -9.67 5.54 5.41
C TYR A 136 -9.15 6.24 6.67
N ALA A 137 -8.68 5.46 7.64
CA ALA A 137 -8.13 5.95 8.91
C ALA A 137 -6.77 5.31 9.25
N GLY A 138 -6.10 4.78 8.26
CA GLY A 138 -4.77 4.16 8.40
C GLY A 138 -3.63 5.18 8.29
N ASN A 139 -2.41 4.68 8.22
CA ASN A 139 -1.22 5.50 8.09
C ASN A 139 -1.00 5.95 6.64
N LEU A 140 -0.43 7.14 6.49
CA LEU A 140 0.13 7.66 5.25
C LEU A 140 1.66 7.74 5.42
N ILE A 141 2.38 6.85 4.78
CA ILE A 141 3.84 6.73 4.91
C ILE A 141 4.52 7.38 3.71
N LEU A 142 5.34 8.38 3.95
CA LEU A 142 6.13 9.02 2.90
C LEU A 142 7.26 8.08 2.44
N GLN A 143 7.14 7.53 1.24
CA GLN A 143 8.15 6.71 0.57
C GLN A 143 8.63 7.42 -0.70
N THR A 144 9.20 8.59 -0.55
CA THR A 144 9.44 9.54 -1.61
C THR A 144 10.86 9.46 -2.20
N ALA A 145 11.07 10.11 -3.35
CA ALA A 145 12.40 10.29 -3.92
C ALA A 145 13.32 11.02 -2.94
N ARG A 146 14.61 10.68 -2.99
CA ARG A 146 15.65 11.40 -2.23
C ARG A 146 15.90 12.78 -2.84
N ALA A 147 16.31 13.74 -2.00
CA ALA A 147 16.79 15.02 -2.47
C ALA A 147 18.08 14.85 -3.29
N THR A 148 18.22 15.62 -4.37
CA THR A 148 19.39 15.59 -5.24
C THR A 148 20.63 16.25 -4.63
N ASN A 149 20.42 17.12 -3.62
CA ASN A 149 21.44 17.94 -2.95
C ASN A 149 21.67 17.53 -1.48
N GLU A 150 21.29 16.28 -1.10
CA GLU A 150 21.39 15.74 0.27
C GLU A 150 20.52 16.47 1.33
N GLU A 151 19.72 17.48 0.97
CA GLU A 151 18.78 18.15 1.90
C GLU A 151 17.53 17.30 2.19
N HIS A 152 17.71 16.04 2.52
CA HIS A 152 16.61 15.06 2.67
C HIS A 152 15.56 15.49 3.69
N SER A 153 15.95 16.03 4.84
CA SER A 153 15.02 16.49 5.89
C SER A 153 14.13 17.63 5.41
N LYS A 154 14.69 18.58 4.64
CA LYS A 154 13.97 19.71 4.09
C LYS A 154 12.94 19.25 3.05
N VAL A 155 13.36 18.37 2.14
CA VAL A 155 12.49 17.81 1.11
C VAL A 155 11.38 16.96 1.72
N LEU A 156 11.67 16.12 2.72
CA LEU A 156 10.64 15.38 3.46
C LEU A 156 9.66 16.31 4.17
N GLY A 157 10.14 17.41 4.76
CA GLY A 157 9.28 18.43 5.36
C GLY A 157 8.33 19.09 4.34
N TYR A 158 8.79 19.29 3.10
CA TYR A 158 7.95 19.76 2.01
C TYR A 158 6.88 18.74 1.60
N TYR A 159 7.27 17.48 1.37
CA TYR A 159 6.34 16.41 1.00
C TYR A 159 5.30 16.13 2.11
N LYS A 160 5.72 16.23 3.37
CA LYS A 160 4.78 16.17 4.50
C LYS A 160 3.70 17.25 4.37
N LYS A 161 4.08 18.50 4.12
CA LYS A 161 3.11 19.60 3.93
C LYS A 161 2.19 19.38 2.73
N MET A 162 2.70 18.85 1.63
CA MET A 162 1.86 18.48 0.47
C MET A 162 0.81 17.44 0.89
N THR A 163 1.25 16.38 1.58
CA THR A 163 0.37 15.31 2.05
C THR A 163 -0.68 15.83 3.04
N GLU A 164 -0.27 16.65 4.01
CA GLU A 164 -1.17 17.30 4.96
C GLU A 164 -2.21 18.22 4.27
N ASN A 165 -1.82 18.87 3.18
CA ASN A 165 -2.76 19.66 2.38
C ASN A 165 -3.81 18.79 1.70
N TRP A 166 -3.44 17.64 1.09
CA TRP A 166 -4.44 16.71 0.54
C TRP A 166 -5.36 16.15 1.64
N ILE A 167 -4.82 15.76 2.79
CA ILE A 167 -5.63 15.34 3.96
C ILE A 167 -6.69 16.40 4.28
N LYS A 168 -6.27 17.66 4.41
CA LYS A 168 -7.16 18.77 4.73
C LYS A 168 -8.22 19.03 3.64
N VAL A 169 -7.81 19.01 2.37
CA VAL A 169 -8.69 19.30 1.22
C VAL A 169 -9.78 18.24 1.09
N TYR A 170 -9.45 16.98 1.32
CA TYR A 170 -10.37 15.85 1.14
C TYR A 170 -11.02 15.36 2.44
N GLY A 171 -10.69 15.94 3.59
CA GLY A 171 -11.33 15.64 4.87
C GLY A 171 -11.01 14.25 5.41
N LEU A 172 -9.74 13.86 5.33
CA LEU A 172 -9.21 12.60 5.87
C LEU A 172 -8.80 12.74 7.33
#